data_cd1383436f70218e1524ff637c0f9baa
#
_entry.id   cd1383436f70218e1524ff637c0f9baa
#
_cell.length_a   1.000
_cell.length_b   1.000
_cell.length_c   1.000
_cell.angle_alpha   90.00
_cell.angle_beta   90.00
_cell.angle_gamma   90.00
#
_symmetry.space_group_name_H-M   'P 1'
#
loop_
_entity.id
_entity.type
_entity.pdbx_description
1 polymer ?
#
loop_
_entity_poly.entity_id
_entity_poly.type
_entity_poly.pdbx_seq_one_letter_code
_entity_poly.pdbx_strand_id
1 'polypeptide(L)'
;MSAAAKNQNIPTIFNNHFAEFINDICTIFPDNVRILSAKNALSTIRRANPKMIIKIWINYVATPYENQIDRGDISFFLEKDYSSDFVDYNQSDNIMEYINMLRDPIRNMGQENQAKAMKYIQNLSKIAELL
;
A
#
# COMPACT_ATOMS: atom_id res chain seq x y z
N MET A 1 3.51 3.26 -28.38
CA MET A 1 2.41 2.88 -27.49
C MET A 1 1.61 4.10 -27.10
N SER A 2 0.31 3.98 -27.14
CA SER A 2 -0.55 5.12 -26.85
C SER A 2 -0.67 5.40 -25.35
N ALA A 3 -1.02 6.63 -25.01
CA ALA A 3 -1.28 7.01 -23.61
C ALA A 3 -2.45 6.21 -23.04
N ALA A 4 -3.45 5.89 -23.88
CA ALA A 4 -4.59 5.11 -23.43
C ALA A 4 -4.20 3.70 -23.00
N ALA A 5 -3.27 3.08 -23.72
CA ALA A 5 -2.77 1.75 -23.36
C ALA A 5 -2.02 1.80 -22.02
N LYS A 6 -1.22 2.85 -21.80
CA LYS A 6 -0.54 3.05 -20.51
C LYS A 6 -1.55 3.20 -19.38
N ASN A 7 -2.59 4.02 -19.60
CA ASN A 7 -3.59 4.26 -18.57
C ASN A 7 -4.36 2.99 -18.21
N GLN A 8 -4.61 2.13 -19.18
CA GLN A 8 -5.30 0.87 -18.93
C GLN A 8 -4.49 -0.07 -18.05
N ASN A 9 -3.16 0.05 -18.10
CA ASN A 9 -2.27 -0.82 -17.37
C ASN A 9 -1.90 -0.29 -15.98
N ILE A 10 -2.27 0.91 -15.63
CA ILE A 10 -1.87 1.52 -14.36
C ILE A 10 -2.31 0.70 -13.13
N PRO A 11 -3.57 0.26 -13.02
CA PRO A 11 -3.95 -0.58 -11.88
C PRO A 11 -3.13 -1.87 -11.80
N THR A 12 -2.83 -2.49 -12.93
CA THR A 12 -2.02 -3.71 -12.96
C THR A 12 -0.60 -3.44 -12.48
N ILE A 13 0.01 -2.37 -12.96
CA ILE A 13 1.36 -1.98 -12.56
C ILE A 13 1.39 -1.69 -11.06
N PHE A 14 0.41 -0.95 -10.58
CA PHE A 14 0.29 -0.64 -9.15
C PHE A 14 0.17 -1.92 -8.33
N ASN A 15 -0.74 -2.81 -8.71
CA ASN A 15 -0.98 -4.04 -7.97
C ASN A 15 0.24 -4.96 -7.95
N ASN A 16 0.97 -5.04 -9.06
CA ASN A 16 2.18 -5.83 -9.13
C ASN A 16 3.25 -5.28 -8.18
N HIS A 17 3.40 -3.97 -8.15
CA HIS A 17 4.38 -3.32 -7.27
C HIS A 17 3.97 -3.47 -5.80
N PHE A 18 2.69 -3.38 -5.51
CA PHE A 18 2.18 -3.58 -4.17
C PHE A 18 2.43 -5.03 -3.70
N ALA A 19 2.23 -5.99 -4.59
CA ALA A 19 2.51 -7.40 -4.27
C ALA A 19 4.00 -7.60 -3.97
N GLU A 20 4.88 -6.96 -4.71
CA GLU A 20 6.32 -7.01 -4.44
C GLU A 20 6.64 -6.46 -3.05
N PHE A 21 6.01 -5.35 -2.69
CA PHE A 21 6.17 -4.72 -1.38
C PHE A 21 5.79 -5.70 -0.27
N ILE A 22 4.61 -6.30 -0.39
CA ILE A 22 4.14 -7.26 0.62
C ILE A 22 5.05 -8.48 0.68
N ASN A 23 5.50 -8.97 -0.47
CA ASN A 23 6.40 -10.13 -0.52
C ASN A 23 7.73 -9.83 0.17
N ASP A 24 8.26 -8.63 0.01
CA ASP A 24 9.50 -8.24 0.69
C ASP A 24 9.30 -8.21 2.20
N ILE A 25 8.16 -7.72 2.67
CA ILE A 25 7.83 -7.74 4.09
C ILE A 25 7.74 -9.18 4.59
N CYS A 26 7.09 -10.06 3.82
CA CYS A 26 6.98 -11.48 4.16
C CYS A 26 8.36 -12.15 4.26
N THR A 27 9.28 -11.75 3.40
CA THR A 27 10.64 -12.30 3.42
C THR A 27 11.37 -11.94 4.70
N ILE A 28 11.13 -10.74 5.21
CA ILE A 28 11.75 -10.28 6.46
C ILE A 28 11.10 -10.94 7.68
N PHE A 29 9.79 -11.16 7.61
CA PHE A 29 9.02 -11.73 8.72
C PHE A 29 8.22 -12.95 8.25
N PRO A 30 8.91 -14.06 7.89
CA PRO A 30 8.25 -15.20 7.23
C PRO A 30 7.22 -15.92 8.09
N ASP A 31 7.31 -15.79 9.40
CA ASP A 31 6.38 -16.48 10.32
C ASP A 31 5.24 -15.59 10.81
N ASN A 32 5.14 -14.38 10.28
CA ASN A 32 4.10 -13.45 10.73
C ASN A 32 2.77 -13.76 10.04
N VAL A 33 1.87 -14.35 10.81
CA VAL A 33 0.56 -14.79 10.32
C VAL A 33 -0.29 -13.62 9.83
N ARG A 34 -0.19 -12.46 10.48
CA ARG A 34 -0.99 -11.28 10.09
C ARG A 34 -0.58 -10.77 8.71
N ILE A 35 0.72 -10.75 8.42
CA ILE A 35 1.21 -10.33 7.11
C ILE A 35 0.74 -11.32 6.04
N LEU A 36 0.80 -12.61 6.32
CA LEU A 36 0.33 -13.63 5.38
C LEU A 36 -1.16 -13.51 5.13
N SER A 37 -1.94 -13.23 6.16
CA SER A 37 -3.38 -12.98 6.02
C SER A 37 -3.65 -11.77 5.14
N ALA A 38 -2.94 -10.67 5.38
CA ALA A 38 -3.09 -9.45 4.59
C ALA A 38 -2.73 -9.71 3.12
N LYS A 39 -1.64 -10.43 2.88
CA LYS A 39 -1.22 -10.80 1.53
C LYS A 39 -2.31 -11.56 0.79
N ASN A 40 -2.87 -12.59 1.44
CA ASN A 40 -3.89 -13.43 0.83
C ASN A 40 -5.18 -12.65 0.56
N ALA A 41 -5.60 -11.83 1.52
CA ALA A 41 -6.80 -11.03 1.38
C ALA A 41 -6.68 -10.01 0.26
N LEU A 42 -5.56 -9.29 0.21
CA LEU A 42 -5.33 -8.28 -0.81
C LEU A 42 -5.21 -8.91 -2.19
N SER A 43 -4.61 -10.09 -2.28
CA SER A 43 -4.53 -10.85 -3.53
C SER A 43 -5.91 -11.23 -4.04
N THR A 44 -6.81 -11.64 -3.16
CA THR A 44 -8.18 -11.98 -3.50
C THR A 44 -8.95 -10.73 -3.97
N ILE A 45 -8.79 -9.62 -3.26
CA ILE A 45 -9.44 -8.35 -3.62
C ILE A 45 -8.96 -7.90 -5.00
N ARG A 46 -7.66 -8.01 -5.25
CA ARG A 46 -7.08 -7.64 -6.54
C ARG A 46 -7.74 -8.39 -7.69
N ARG A 47 -7.96 -9.69 -7.52
CA ARG A 47 -8.57 -10.51 -8.57
C ARG A 47 -10.03 -10.16 -8.79
N ALA A 48 -10.74 -9.87 -7.71
CA ALA A 48 -12.16 -9.54 -7.79
C ALA A 48 -12.41 -8.13 -8.33
N ASN A 49 -11.54 -7.18 -7.94
CA ASN A 49 -11.69 -5.79 -8.35
C ASN A 49 -10.30 -5.14 -8.49
N PRO A 50 -9.70 -5.22 -9.68
CA PRO A 50 -8.32 -4.75 -9.89
C PRO A 50 -8.08 -3.27 -9.62
N LYS A 51 -9.14 -2.46 -9.62
CA LYS A 51 -8.99 -1.02 -9.44
C LYS A 51 -9.20 -0.55 -8.01
N MET A 52 -9.61 -1.45 -7.12
CA MET A 52 -10.01 -1.03 -5.78
C MET A 52 -8.84 -0.59 -4.92
N ILE A 53 -7.74 -1.35 -4.92
CA ILE A 53 -6.60 -1.06 -4.05
C ILE A 53 -5.98 0.30 -4.40
N ILE A 54 -5.79 0.55 -5.70
CA ILE A 54 -5.19 1.82 -6.13
C ILE A 54 -6.07 3.02 -5.75
N LYS A 55 -7.39 2.89 -5.88
CA LYS A 55 -8.32 3.96 -5.50
C LYS A 55 -8.26 4.24 -4.00
N ILE A 56 -8.21 3.20 -3.19
CA ILE A 56 -8.08 3.35 -1.75
C ILE A 56 -6.75 4.02 -1.41
N TRP A 57 -5.68 3.59 -2.06
CA TRP A 57 -4.37 4.20 -1.85
C TRP A 57 -4.38 5.70 -2.16
N ILE A 58 -4.97 6.07 -3.29
CA ILE A 58 -5.06 7.49 -3.67
C ILE A 58 -5.81 8.30 -2.61
N ASN A 59 -6.97 7.80 -2.19
CA ASN A 59 -7.86 8.56 -1.33
C ASN A 59 -7.37 8.66 0.11
N TYR A 60 -6.71 7.63 0.62
CA TYR A 60 -6.37 7.56 2.04
C TYR A 60 -4.89 7.62 2.35
N VAL A 61 -4.03 7.48 1.36
CA VAL A 61 -2.58 7.51 1.56
C VAL A 61 -1.93 8.59 0.71
N ALA A 62 -2.05 8.47 -0.61
CA ALA A 62 -1.29 9.34 -1.52
C ALA A 62 -1.69 10.81 -1.41
N THR A 63 -2.99 11.10 -1.46
CA THR A 63 -3.46 12.48 -1.45
C THR A 63 -3.31 13.14 -0.08
N PRO A 64 -3.78 12.51 1.03
CA PRO A 64 -3.67 13.17 2.34
C PRO A 64 -2.24 13.39 2.81
N TYR A 65 -1.31 12.53 2.40
CA TYR A 65 0.06 12.56 2.92
C TYR A 65 1.10 12.83 1.83
N GLU A 66 0.69 13.53 0.78
CA GLU A 66 1.55 13.83 -0.36
C GLU A 66 2.87 14.47 0.05
N ASN A 67 2.82 15.45 0.94
CA ASN A 67 4.02 16.16 1.37
C ASN A 67 4.99 15.26 2.14
N GLN A 68 4.47 14.43 3.04
CA GLN A 68 5.28 13.50 3.82
C GLN A 68 5.91 12.45 2.91
N ILE A 69 5.14 11.95 1.94
CA ILE A 69 5.62 10.97 0.98
C ILE A 69 6.74 11.58 0.13
N ASP A 70 6.55 12.80 -0.36
CA ASP A 70 7.55 13.48 -1.17
C ASP A 70 8.86 13.68 -0.42
N ARG A 71 8.77 13.96 0.89
CA ARG A 71 9.96 14.14 1.73
C ARG A 71 10.60 12.84 2.17
N GLY A 72 9.96 11.70 1.90
CA GLY A 72 10.44 10.41 2.36
C GLY A 72 10.26 10.19 3.86
N ASP A 73 9.28 10.85 4.47
CA ASP A 73 9.02 10.78 5.90
C ASP A 73 8.08 9.61 6.20
N ILE A 74 8.66 8.45 6.52
CA ILE A 74 7.87 7.25 6.78
C ILE A 74 7.13 7.30 8.12
N SER A 75 7.47 8.24 8.99
CA SER A 75 6.83 8.31 10.32
C SER A 75 5.32 8.49 10.22
N PHE A 76 4.82 9.18 9.20
CA PHE A 76 3.40 9.35 9.00
C PHE A 76 2.69 8.01 8.88
N PHE A 77 3.31 7.06 8.17
CA PHE A 77 2.74 5.74 7.93
C PHE A 77 2.82 4.88 9.18
N LEU A 78 3.92 4.98 9.93
CA LEU A 78 4.16 4.13 11.10
C LEU A 78 3.37 4.58 12.33
N GLU A 79 3.21 5.88 12.51
CA GLU A 79 2.61 6.45 13.71
C GLU A 79 1.12 6.74 13.59
N LYS A 80 0.65 6.92 12.37
CA LYS A 80 -0.75 7.26 12.13
C LYS A 80 -1.67 6.07 12.41
N ASP A 81 -2.74 6.33 13.14
CA ASP A 81 -3.80 5.35 13.32
C ASP A 81 -4.85 5.57 12.23
N TYR A 82 -4.76 4.74 11.21
CA TYR A 82 -5.65 4.87 10.06
C TYR A 82 -7.09 4.46 10.34
N SER A 83 -7.34 3.72 11.42
CA SER A 83 -8.69 3.27 11.71
C SER A 83 -9.66 4.44 11.95
N SER A 84 -9.14 5.55 12.46
CA SER A 84 -9.98 6.73 12.71
C SER A 84 -10.36 7.47 11.43
N ASP A 85 -9.66 7.23 10.33
CA ASP A 85 -9.96 7.87 9.05
C ASP A 85 -11.10 7.20 8.32
N PHE A 86 -11.58 6.05 8.84
CA PHE A 86 -12.54 5.23 8.14
C PHE A 86 -13.84 5.10 8.90
N VAL A 87 -14.42 6.21 9.21
CA VAL A 87 -15.64 6.25 9.98
C VAL A 87 -16.84 5.85 9.14
N ASP A 88 -16.70 6.07 7.86
CA ASP A 88 -17.75 5.78 6.95
C ASP A 88 -17.38 4.78 5.96
N TYR A 89 -17.57 3.54 6.26
CA TYR A 89 -17.28 2.66 5.29
C TYR A 89 -17.83 1.43 5.31
N ASN A 90 -17.36 0.84 4.46
CA ASN A 90 -17.86 -0.24 3.77
C ASN A 90 -16.72 -1.15 3.39
N GLN A 91 -16.51 -1.40 2.10
CA GLN A 91 -15.45 -2.26 1.61
C GLN A 91 -14.06 -1.68 1.74
N SER A 92 -13.94 -0.37 1.70
CA SER A 92 -12.66 0.30 1.89
C SER A 92 -12.08 0.05 3.26
N ASP A 93 -12.96 -0.20 4.24
CA ASP A 93 -12.62 -0.55 5.58
C ASP A 93 -11.69 -1.74 5.65
N ASN A 94 -12.09 -2.80 4.96
CA ASN A 94 -11.33 -4.04 4.98
C ASN A 94 -9.96 -3.88 4.36
N ILE A 95 -9.87 -3.15 3.27
CA ILE A 95 -8.58 -2.92 2.60
C ILE A 95 -7.64 -2.16 3.51
N MET A 96 -8.14 -1.10 4.16
CA MET A 96 -7.27 -0.33 5.06
C MET A 96 -6.88 -1.10 6.30
N GLU A 97 -7.73 -2.00 6.76
CA GLU A 97 -7.37 -2.90 7.85
C GLU A 97 -6.16 -3.75 7.45
N TYR A 98 -6.16 -4.29 6.23
CA TYR A 98 -5.04 -5.10 5.76
C TYR A 98 -3.79 -4.25 5.56
N ILE A 99 -3.93 -3.03 5.07
CA ILE A 99 -2.79 -2.11 4.95
C ILE A 99 -2.24 -1.79 6.34
N ASN A 100 -3.11 -1.55 7.32
CA ASN A 100 -2.69 -1.28 8.69
C ASN A 100 -1.92 -2.45 9.30
N MET A 101 -2.24 -3.67 8.92
CA MET A 101 -1.52 -4.85 9.40
C MET A 101 -0.04 -4.85 8.99
N LEU A 102 0.33 -4.06 7.98
CA LEU A 102 1.71 -3.94 7.53
C LEU A 102 2.51 -2.93 8.37
N ARG A 103 1.84 -2.06 9.11
CA ARG A 103 2.52 -0.99 9.85
C ARG A 103 3.43 -1.50 10.96
N ASP A 104 2.95 -2.44 11.75
CA ASP A 104 3.75 -2.96 12.87
C ASP A 104 5.00 -3.68 12.39
N PRO A 105 4.94 -4.57 11.39
CA PRO A 105 6.16 -5.16 10.85
C PRO A 105 7.15 -4.12 10.33
N ILE A 106 6.67 -3.10 9.62
CA ILE A 106 7.55 -2.06 9.09
C ILE A 106 8.17 -1.27 10.22
N ARG A 107 7.41 -0.95 11.27
CA ARG A 107 7.92 -0.25 12.45
C ARG A 107 9.06 -1.03 13.12
N ASN A 108 9.00 -2.35 13.08
CA ASN A 108 9.98 -3.21 13.71
C ASN A 108 11.18 -3.55 12.83
N MET A 109 11.20 -3.07 11.59
CA MET A 109 12.35 -3.24 10.70
C MET A 109 13.49 -2.34 11.11
N GLY A 110 14.72 -2.73 10.74
CA GLY A 110 15.86 -1.83 10.84
C GLY A 110 15.75 -0.66 9.87
N GLN A 111 16.55 0.36 10.08
CA GLN A 111 16.49 1.59 9.28
C GLN A 111 16.65 1.34 7.79
N GLU A 112 17.53 0.42 7.41
CA GLU A 112 17.77 0.09 6.01
C GLU A 112 16.51 -0.44 5.35
N ASN A 113 15.81 -1.36 6.03
CA ASN A 113 14.59 -1.92 5.48
C ASN A 113 13.43 -0.93 5.51
N GLN A 114 13.39 -0.04 6.51
CA GLN A 114 12.40 1.04 6.52
C GLN A 114 12.59 1.99 5.35
N ALA A 115 13.84 2.27 4.97
CA ALA A 115 14.13 3.10 3.80
C ALA A 115 13.61 2.44 2.52
N LYS A 116 13.77 1.12 2.39
CA LYS A 116 13.22 0.38 1.27
C LYS A 116 11.70 0.43 1.25
N ALA A 117 11.07 0.27 2.41
CA ALA A 117 9.62 0.36 2.52
C ALA A 117 9.13 1.74 2.09
N MET A 118 9.83 2.80 2.50
CA MET A 118 9.48 4.16 2.09
C MET A 118 9.59 4.32 0.58
N LYS A 119 10.60 3.71 -0.03
CA LYS A 119 10.76 3.76 -1.48
C LYS A 119 9.58 3.11 -2.18
N TYR A 120 9.10 1.98 -1.68
CA TYR A 120 7.90 1.35 -2.20
C TYR A 120 6.69 2.29 -2.10
N ILE A 121 6.52 2.94 -0.94
CA ILE A 121 5.40 3.87 -0.74
C ILE A 121 5.47 5.03 -1.73
N GLN A 122 6.66 5.58 -1.94
CA GLN A 122 6.86 6.65 -2.91
C GLN A 122 6.55 6.19 -4.33
N ASN A 123 7.03 5.01 -4.71
CA ASN A 123 6.80 4.48 -6.05
C ASN A 123 5.32 4.16 -6.29
N LEU A 124 4.66 3.57 -5.31
CA LEU A 124 3.22 3.29 -5.39
C LEU A 124 2.42 4.58 -5.59
N SER A 125 2.79 5.62 -4.86
CA SER A 125 2.10 6.90 -4.96
C SER A 125 2.32 7.56 -6.31
N LYS A 126 3.53 7.44 -6.87
CA LYS A 126 3.82 7.95 -8.21
C LYS A 126 3.04 7.20 -9.29
N ILE A 127 2.95 5.88 -9.17
CA ILE A 127 2.17 5.08 -10.10
C ILE A 127 0.71 5.50 -10.03
N ALA A 128 0.20 5.69 -8.82
CA ALA A 128 -1.19 6.08 -8.61
C ALA A 128 -1.52 7.44 -9.24
N GLU A 129 -0.56 8.35 -9.27
CA GLU A 129 -0.75 9.66 -9.91
C GLU A 129 -1.02 9.55 -11.42
N LEU A 130 -0.62 8.45 -12.02
CA LEU A 130 -0.80 8.25 -13.45
C LEU A 130 -2.21 7.74 -13.81
N LEU A 131 -2.99 7.38 -12.82
CA LEU A 131 -4.35 6.91 -13.06
C LEU A 131 -5.29 8.10 -13.47
#